data_c41792c613a657d604fe6daf32f9b0f6
#
_entry.id   c41792c613a657d604fe6daf32f9b0f6
#
_cell.length_a   1.000
_cell.length_b   1.000
_cell.length_c   1.000
_cell.angle_alpha   90.00
_cell.angle_beta   90.00
_cell.angle_gamma   90.00
#
_symmetry.space_group_name_H-M   'P 1'
#
loop_
_entity.id
_entity.type
_entity.pdbx_description
1 polymer ?
#
loop_
_entity_poly.entity_id
_entity_poly.type
_entity_poly.pdbx_seq_one_letter_code
_entity_poly.pdbx_strand_id
1 'polypeptide(L)'
;PDLRKLWKEKIIEKNPSLAGKNISLPILVPGLTAVLSYVADLFVDTDKPLLAGDPCWDNYELICSARRGADFHQFKCFDGNAFNTAALEKAMKADAAKYGSVRVLLNFPQNPSGYSPTKAEAKEICRIVKEIAESGAKVLVLSDDAYFGLNYEDDIEPQSLFAYFADMHENILAIKADGPTKEDFAWGFRTGFITFASKGLTDEQITA
;
A
#
# COMPACT_ATOMS: atom_id res chain seq x y z
N PRO A 1 -7.00 -3.56 23.04
CA PRO A 1 -6.18 -4.74 22.71
C PRO A 1 -6.95 -5.76 21.86
N ASP A 2 -8.19 -6.13 22.23
CA ASP A 2 -8.91 -7.22 21.57
C ASP A 2 -9.33 -6.89 20.14
N LEU A 3 -9.81 -5.68 19.88
CA LEU A 3 -10.15 -5.22 18.52
C LEU A 3 -8.97 -5.30 17.56
N ARG A 4 -7.78 -4.91 18.01
CA ARG A 4 -6.57 -4.95 17.18
C ARG A 4 -6.14 -6.39 16.85
N LYS A 5 -6.27 -7.31 17.80
CA LYS A 5 -6.02 -8.75 17.59
C LYS A 5 -7.01 -9.34 16.61
N LEU A 6 -8.30 -9.07 16.83
CA LEU A 6 -9.36 -9.52 15.91
C LEU A 6 -9.14 -8.99 14.49
N TRP A 7 -8.71 -7.73 14.36
CA TRP A 7 -8.41 -7.16 13.03
C TRP A 7 -7.22 -7.84 12.38
N LYS A 8 -6.15 -8.15 13.14
CA LYS A 8 -5.00 -8.94 12.66
C LYS A 8 -5.45 -10.30 12.15
N GLU A 9 -6.29 -10.99 12.90
CA GLU A 9 -6.86 -12.29 12.51
C GLU A 9 -7.67 -12.17 11.20
N LYS A 10 -8.52 -11.15 11.07
CA LYS A 10 -9.26 -10.88 9.82
C LYS A 10 -8.35 -10.57 8.63
N ILE A 11 -7.28 -9.81 8.84
CA ILE A 11 -6.29 -9.55 7.77
C ILE A 11 -5.69 -10.88 7.29
N ILE A 12 -5.29 -11.76 8.19
CA ILE A 12 -4.68 -13.05 7.83
C ILE A 12 -5.70 -13.97 7.16
N GLU A 13 -6.92 -14.05 7.70
CA GLU A 13 -8.01 -14.86 7.13
C GLU A 13 -8.32 -14.48 5.67
N LYS A 14 -8.43 -13.18 5.40
CA LYS A 14 -8.76 -12.66 4.06
C LYS A 14 -7.58 -12.66 3.09
N ASN A 15 -6.37 -12.88 3.59
CA ASN A 15 -5.14 -12.87 2.81
C ASN A 15 -4.30 -14.14 3.09
N PRO A 16 -4.66 -15.30 2.52
CA PRO A 16 -3.98 -16.57 2.78
C PRO A 16 -2.46 -16.56 2.55
N SER A 17 -1.98 -15.69 1.66
CA SER A 17 -0.53 -15.49 1.42
C SER A 17 0.23 -14.93 2.63
N LEU A 18 -0.45 -14.49 3.68
CA LEU A 18 0.15 -14.07 4.95
C LEU A 18 0.45 -15.24 5.90
N ALA A 19 0.02 -16.46 5.57
CA ALA A 19 0.27 -17.62 6.42
C ALA A 19 1.78 -17.78 6.69
N GLY A 20 2.15 -17.78 7.97
CA GLY A 20 3.55 -17.88 8.42
C GLY A 20 4.40 -16.61 8.28
N LYS A 21 3.82 -15.51 7.84
CA LYS A 21 4.52 -14.22 7.76
C LYS A 21 4.24 -13.35 8.99
N ASN A 22 5.24 -12.57 9.39
CA ASN A 22 5.11 -11.62 10.49
C ASN A 22 4.49 -10.31 9.99
N ILE A 23 3.42 -9.89 10.64
CA ILE A 23 2.82 -8.55 10.49
C ILE A 23 2.65 -7.92 11.86
N SER A 24 2.72 -6.61 11.95
CA SER A 24 2.52 -5.88 13.21
C SER A 24 1.12 -6.13 13.79
N LEU A 25 0.95 -5.86 15.07
CA LEU A 25 -0.39 -5.66 15.62
C LEU A 25 -0.96 -4.36 15.03
N PRO A 26 -2.12 -4.39 14.32
CA PRO A 26 -2.67 -3.18 13.67
C PRO A 26 -2.84 -2.01 14.65
N ILE A 27 -2.48 -0.82 14.23
CA ILE A 27 -2.67 0.42 15.00
C ILE A 27 -4.00 1.01 14.63
N LEU A 28 -4.89 1.19 15.61
CA LEU A 28 -6.20 1.80 15.43
C LEU A 28 -6.10 3.32 15.35
N VAL A 29 -6.70 3.91 14.32
CA VAL A 29 -6.71 5.36 14.06
C VAL A 29 -8.09 5.85 13.63
N PRO A 30 -8.39 7.17 13.71
CA PRO A 30 -9.71 7.71 13.38
C PRO A 30 -10.00 7.80 11.88
N GLY A 31 -10.04 6.66 11.20
CA GLY A 31 -10.37 6.50 9.77
C GLY A 31 -9.16 6.47 8.84
N LEU A 32 -9.37 6.02 7.59
CA LEU A 32 -8.28 5.79 6.64
C LEU A 32 -7.55 7.07 6.23
N THR A 33 -8.21 8.21 6.16
CA THR A 33 -7.53 9.48 5.89
C THR A 33 -6.48 9.80 6.95
N ALA A 34 -6.73 9.44 8.21
CA ALA A 34 -5.75 9.59 9.27
C ALA A 34 -4.56 8.62 9.08
N VAL A 35 -4.80 7.38 8.60
CA VAL A 35 -3.72 6.45 8.22
C VAL A 35 -2.77 7.11 7.24
N LEU A 36 -3.31 7.62 6.13
CA LEU A 36 -2.53 8.25 5.07
C LEU A 36 -1.75 9.46 5.58
N SER A 37 -2.39 10.28 6.43
CA SER A 37 -1.75 11.44 7.04
C SER A 37 -0.58 11.06 7.94
N TYR A 38 -0.73 10.03 8.77
CA TYR A 38 0.36 9.54 9.63
C TYR A 38 1.49 8.91 8.84
N VAL A 39 1.17 8.15 7.78
CA VAL A 39 2.19 7.59 6.89
C VAL A 39 2.97 8.72 6.19
N ALA A 40 2.27 9.77 5.72
CA ALA A 40 2.93 10.93 5.16
C ALA A 40 3.81 11.66 6.20
N ASP A 41 3.32 11.85 7.43
CA ASP A 41 4.10 12.49 8.49
C ASP A 41 5.40 11.73 8.83
N LEU A 42 5.38 10.40 8.75
CA LEU A 42 6.52 9.55 9.09
C LEU A 42 7.51 9.35 7.93
N PHE A 43 7.02 9.30 6.70
CA PHE A 43 7.82 8.77 5.58
C PHE A 43 7.92 9.69 4.36
N VAL A 44 7.13 10.76 4.28
CA VAL A 44 7.11 11.68 3.13
C VAL A 44 7.72 13.02 3.50
N ASP A 45 8.66 13.51 2.67
CA ASP A 45 9.33 14.79 2.85
C ASP A 45 9.79 15.33 1.49
N THR A 46 10.40 16.51 1.44
CA THR A 46 10.88 17.18 0.23
C THR A 46 11.86 16.35 -0.60
N ASP A 47 12.69 15.53 0.06
CA ASP A 47 13.60 14.57 -0.58
C ASP A 47 13.05 13.14 -0.61
N LYS A 48 11.80 12.96 -0.24
CA LYS A 48 11.11 11.66 -0.08
C LYS A 48 9.70 11.71 -0.64
N PRO A 49 9.54 11.91 -1.96
CA PRO A 49 8.23 12.02 -2.59
C PRO A 49 7.42 10.74 -2.47
N LEU A 50 6.10 10.87 -2.52
CA LEU A 50 5.18 9.76 -2.69
C LEU A 50 4.85 9.62 -4.18
N LEU A 51 4.96 8.40 -4.71
CA LEU A 51 4.58 8.03 -6.07
C LEU A 51 3.21 7.35 -6.06
N ALA A 52 2.28 7.79 -6.91
CA ALA A 52 0.97 7.17 -7.11
C ALA A 52 0.58 7.13 -8.59
N GLY A 53 -0.45 6.37 -8.93
CA GLY A 53 -1.02 6.38 -10.29
C GLY A 53 -1.81 7.67 -10.57
N ASP A 54 -1.90 8.07 -11.84
CA ASP A 54 -2.81 9.10 -12.32
C ASP A 54 -3.82 8.44 -13.29
N PRO A 55 -5.15 8.53 -13.02
CA PRO A 55 -5.83 9.25 -11.92
C PRO A 55 -5.70 8.56 -10.56
N CYS A 56 -5.87 9.34 -9.48
CA CYS A 56 -5.94 8.85 -8.11
C CYS A 56 -6.85 9.73 -7.25
N TRP A 57 -7.02 9.37 -6.00
CA TRP A 57 -7.77 10.20 -5.05
C TRP A 57 -7.03 11.51 -4.74
N ASP A 58 -7.67 12.64 -4.98
CA ASP A 58 -7.08 13.99 -4.93
C ASP A 58 -6.40 14.31 -3.57
N ASN A 59 -6.89 13.71 -2.49
CA ASN A 59 -6.31 13.97 -1.18
C ASN A 59 -4.89 13.41 -0.99
N TYR A 60 -4.42 12.50 -1.83
CA TYR A 60 -3.02 12.05 -1.74
C TYR A 60 -2.06 13.20 -1.99
N GLU A 61 -2.30 13.98 -3.04
CA GLU A 61 -1.51 15.17 -3.34
C GLU A 61 -1.64 16.22 -2.23
N LEU A 62 -2.86 16.48 -1.75
CA LEU A 62 -3.08 17.46 -0.66
C LEU A 62 -2.34 17.07 0.62
N ILE A 63 -2.33 15.78 0.98
CA ILE A 63 -1.61 15.30 2.16
C ILE A 63 -0.10 15.43 1.99
N CYS A 64 0.44 15.14 0.83
CA CYS A 64 1.88 15.18 0.56
C CYS A 64 2.36 16.62 0.30
N SER A 65 1.74 17.32 -0.64
CA SER A 65 2.23 18.61 -1.10
C SER A 65 1.78 19.76 -0.21
N ALA A 66 0.48 19.92 0.03
CA ALA A 66 -0.01 21.06 0.82
C ALA A 66 0.34 20.93 2.31
N ARG A 67 0.31 19.71 2.86
CA ARG A 67 0.56 19.49 4.28
C ARG A 67 2.04 19.30 4.61
N ARG A 68 2.80 18.56 3.77
CA ARG A 68 4.21 18.21 4.02
C ARG A 68 5.21 19.04 3.20
N GLY A 69 4.74 19.79 2.19
CA GLY A 69 5.62 20.49 1.26
C GLY A 69 6.46 19.56 0.38
N ALA A 70 6.06 18.29 0.28
CA ALA A 70 6.77 17.27 -0.48
C ALA A 70 6.30 17.24 -1.92
N ASP A 71 7.17 16.81 -2.84
CA ASP A 71 6.76 16.50 -4.19
C ASP A 71 5.86 15.26 -4.20
N PHE A 72 4.81 15.33 -5.04
CA PHE A 72 3.92 14.22 -5.32
C PHE A 72 4.17 13.76 -6.75
N HIS A 73 4.70 12.55 -6.92
CA HIS A 73 5.01 11.99 -8.21
C HIS A 73 3.88 11.13 -8.73
N GLN A 74 3.64 11.18 -10.02
CA GLN A 74 2.60 10.39 -10.65
C GLN A 74 3.10 9.64 -11.88
N PHE A 75 2.53 8.46 -12.13
CA PHE A 75 2.69 7.72 -13.37
C PHE A 75 1.32 7.48 -14.01
N LYS A 76 1.27 7.40 -15.34
CA LYS A 76 0.03 7.08 -16.05
C LYS A 76 -0.46 5.70 -15.63
N CYS A 77 -1.57 5.65 -14.89
CA CYS A 77 -2.11 4.44 -14.24
C CYS A 77 -2.55 3.37 -15.23
N PHE A 78 -3.05 3.77 -16.40
CA PHE A 78 -3.64 2.85 -17.37
C PHE A 78 -2.99 2.95 -18.75
N ASP A 79 -2.87 1.79 -19.42
CA ASP A 79 -2.57 1.66 -20.84
C ASP A 79 -3.73 0.90 -21.51
N GLY A 80 -4.58 1.63 -22.23
CA GLY A 80 -5.88 1.11 -22.63
C GLY A 80 -6.75 0.77 -21.42
N ASN A 81 -7.17 -0.49 -21.31
CA ASN A 81 -7.98 -1.00 -20.20
C ASN A 81 -7.17 -1.77 -19.15
N ALA A 82 -5.85 -1.82 -19.28
CA ALA A 82 -4.96 -2.54 -18.36
C ALA A 82 -4.20 -1.59 -17.43
N PHE A 83 -3.76 -2.08 -16.27
CA PHE A 83 -2.86 -1.35 -15.42
C PHE A 83 -1.49 -1.20 -16.09
N ASN A 84 -0.95 0.01 -16.08
CA ASN A 84 0.30 0.34 -16.78
C ASN A 84 1.54 -0.01 -15.94
N THR A 85 1.85 -1.30 -15.85
CA THR A 85 3.02 -1.80 -15.11
C THR A 85 4.33 -1.23 -15.63
N ALA A 86 4.44 -0.97 -16.94
CA ALA A 86 5.65 -0.38 -17.54
C ALA A 86 5.88 1.07 -17.07
N ALA A 87 4.81 1.87 -16.95
CA ALA A 87 4.91 3.22 -16.43
C ALA A 87 5.25 3.22 -14.93
N LEU A 88 4.65 2.30 -14.15
CA LEU A 88 5.00 2.08 -12.75
C LEU A 88 6.50 1.76 -12.60
N GLU A 89 7.00 0.79 -13.35
CA GLU A 89 8.40 0.38 -13.29
C GLU A 89 9.35 1.53 -13.63
N LYS A 90 9.05 2.27 -14.69
CA LYS A 90 9.84 3.44 -15.11
C LYS A 90 9.90 4.50 -14.02
N ALA A 91 8.76 4.82 -13.41
CA ALA A 91 8.66 5.83 -12.36
C ALA A 91 9.41 5.40 -11.09
N MET A 92 9.23 4.15 -10.64
CA MET A 92 9.93 3.60 -9.49
C MET A 92 11.45 3.57 -9.71
N LYS A 93 11.93 3.19 -10.90
CA LYS A 93 13.37 3.24 -11.26
C LYS A 93 13.91 4.66 -11.22
N ALA A 94 13.16 5.65 -11.68
CA ALA A 94 13.56 7.04 -11.65
C ALA A 94 13.71 7.56 -10.20
N ASP A 95 12.74 7.28 -9.35
CA ASP A 95 12.81 7.67 -7.93
C ASP A 95 13.93 6.92 -7.19
N ALA A 96 14.09 5.62 -7.43
CA ALA A 96 15.19 4.84 -6.86
C ALA A 96 16.56 5.40 -7.25
N ALA A 97 16.76 5.76 -8.50
CA ALA A 97 18.00 6.34 -9.00
C ALA A 97 18.28 7.73 -8.40
N LYS A 98 17.24 8.55 -8.23
CA LYS A 98 17.39 9.93 -7.73
C LYS A 98 17.55 9.99 -6.21
N TYR A 99 16.78 9.20 -5.48
CA TYR A 99 16.64 9.33 -4.02
C TYR A 99 17.23 8.13 -3.25
N GLY A 100 17.66 7.07 -3.92
CA GLY A 100 18.05 5.81 -3.27
C GLY A 100 16.90 5.07 -2.57
N SER A 101 15.70 5.58 -2.73
CA SER A 101 14.49 5.03 -2.10
C SER A 101 13.24 5.37 -2.89
N VAL A 102 12.21 4.53 -2.75
CA VAL A 102 10.90 4.74 -3.38
C VAL A 102 9.81 4.62 -2.32
N ARG A 103 8.80 5.48 -2.41
CA ARG A 103 7.55 5.37 -1.67
C ARG A 103 6.43 5.31 -2.68
N VAL A 104 5.84 4.14 -2.84
CA VAL A 104 4.76 3.93 -3.81
C VAL A 104 3.46 3.62 -3.09
N LEU A 105 2.40 4.29 -3.52
CA LEU A 105 1.04 4.04 -3.07
C LEU A 105 0.31 3.25 -4.15
N LEU A 106 -0.25 2.11 -3.76
CA LEU A 106 -1.07 1.24 -4.58
C LEU A 106 -2.46 1.14 -3.95
N ASN A 107 -3.48 1.60 -4.66
CA ASN A 107 -4.86 1.60 -4.20
C ASN A 107 -5.69 0.66 -5.07
N PHE A 108 -6.17 -0.44 -4.49
CA PHE A 108 -6.98 -1.42 -5.19
C PHE A 108 -8.06 -2.05 -4.29
N PRO A 109 -9.33 -2.09 -4.72
CA PRO A 109 -9.91 -1.42 -5.90
C PRO A 109 -9.62 0.08 -5.93
N GLN A 110 -9.27 0.60 -7.09
CA GLN A 110 -8.73 1.95 -7.28
C GLN A 110 -9.83 3.01 -7.24
N ASN A 111 -9.58 4.10 -6.52
CA ASN A 111 -10.40 5.31 -6.57
C ASN A 111 -9.69 6.36 -7.46
N PRO A 112 -10.34 6.84 -8.56
CA PRO A 112 -11.77 6.83 -8.84
C PRO A 112 -12.25 5.75 -9.84
N SER A 113 -11.36 4.96 -10.44
CA SER A 113 -11.71 4.11 -11.59
C SER A 113 -12.49 2.84 -11.23
N GLY A 114 -12.41 2.37 -9.97
CA GLY A 114 -12.92 1.07 -9.56
C GLY A 114 -12.05 -0.12 -10.01
N TYR A 115 -10.92 0.14 -10.64
CA TYR A 115 -10.04 -0.89 -11.18
C TYR A 115 -9.39 -1.75 -10.09
N SER A 116 -9.35 -3.05 -10.33
CA SER A 116 -8.57 -4.01 -9.54
C SER A 116 -7.61 -4.75 -10.45
N PRO A 117 -6.37 -5.04 -10.03
CA PRO A 117 -5.42 -5.71 -10.89
C PRO A 117 -5.81 -7.17 -11.10
N THR A 118 -5.59 -7.66 -12.30
CA THR A 118 -5.64 -9.10 -12.57
C THR A 118 -4.53 -9.83 -11.80
N LYS A 119 -4.67 -11.14 -11.64
CA LYS A 119 -3.62 -11.97 -11.01
C LYS A 119 -2.26 -11.85 -11.73
N ALA A 120 -2.28 -11.66 -13.06
CA ALA A 120 -1.07 -11.45 -13.85
C ALA A 120 -0.43 -10.08 -13.57
N GLU A 121 -1.22 -9.03 -13.50
CA GLU A 121 -0.74 -7.68 -13.17
C GLU A 121 -0.25 -7.59 -11.73
N ALA A 122 -0.95 -8.21 -10.78
CA ALA A 122 -0.51 -8.30 -9.39
C ALA A 122 0.88 -8.96 -9.28
N LYS A 123 1.09 -10.06 -10.01
CA LYS A 123 2.39 -10.74 -10.08
C LYS A 123 3.46 -9.83 -10.69
N GLU A 124 3.14 -9.08 -11.73
CA GLU A 124 4.07 -8.17 -12.38
C GLU A 124 4.41 -6.98 -11.47
N ILE A 125 3.45 -6.40 -10.77
CA ILE A 125 3.68 -5.36 -9.75
C ILE A 125 4.64 -5.90 -8.67
N CYS A 126 4.42 -7.12 -8.19
CA CYS A 126 5.29 -7.75 -7.21
C CYS A 126 6.72 -7.95 -7.73
N ARG A 127 6.89 -8.35 -9.01
CA ARG A 127 8.21 -8.46 -9.65
C ARG A 127 8.92 -7.11 -9.67
N ILE A 128 8.24 -6.05 -10.11
CA ILE A 128 8.80 -4.70 -10.19
C ILE A 128 9.29 -4.23 -8.82
N VAL A 129 8.43 -4.31 -7.80
CA VAL A 129 8.77 -3.89 -6.43
C VAL A 129 9.98 -4.66 -5.90
N LYS A 130 10.02 -5.97 -6.14
CA LYS A 130 11.13 -6.83 -5.72
C LYS A 130 12.44 -6.44 -6.40
N GLU A 131 12.46 -6.26 -7.71
CA GLU A 131 13.66 -5.88 -8.45
C GLU A 131 14.22 -4.52 -8.03
N ILE A 132 13.35 -3.55 -7.74
CA ILE A 132 13.79 -2.26 -7.20
C ILE A 132 14.45 -2.44 -5.81
N ALA A 133 13.88 -3.27 -4.95
CA ALA A 133 14.47 -3.57 -3.64
C ALA A 133 15.80 -4.34 -3.76
N GLU A 134 15.89 -5.28 -4.69
CA GLU A 134 17.11 -6.05 -5.00
C GLU A 134 18.23 -5.17 -5.58
N SER A 135 17.90 -4.06 -6.24
CA SER A 135 18.89 -3.09 -6.70
C SER A 135 19.55 -2.28 -5.58
N GLY A 136 19.12 -2.48 -4.32
CA GLY A 136 19.62 -1.81 -3.12
C GLY A 136 18.79 -0.61 -2.66
N ALA A 137 17.79 -0.19 -3.42
CA ALA A 137 16.90 0.89 -3.01
C ALA A 137 15.98 0.47 -1.84
N LYS A 138 15.72 1.38 -0.91
CA LYS A 138 14.70 1.18 0.12
C LYS A 138 13.32 1.46 -0.46
N VAL A 139 12.40 0.51 -0.33
CA VAL A 139 11.06 0.61 -0.90
C VAL A 139 10.02 0.58 0.20
N LEU A 140 9.21 1.63 0.27
CA LEU A 140 7.98 1.63 1.05
C LEU A 140 6.82 1.41 0.10
N VAL A 141 6.02 0.37 0.34
CA VAL A 141 4.79 0.12 -0.40
C VAL A 141 3.61 0.37 0.53
N LEU A 142 2.83 1.39 0.23
CA LEU A 142 1.58 1.68 0.93
C LEU A 142 0.42 1.09 0.12
N SER A 143 -0.15 0.00 0.61
CA SER A 143 -1.40 -0.56 0.09
C SER A 143 -2.57 0.18 0.72
N ASP A 144 -3.21 1.07 -0.04
CA ASP A 144 -4.46 1.70 0.37
C ASP A 144 -5.62 0.79 -0.03
N ASP A 145 -6.04 0.01 0.94
CA ASP A 145 -7.08 -1.01 0.82
C ASP A 145 -8.47 -0.48 1.27
N ALA A 146 -8.75 0.80 1.00
CA ALA A 146 -10.04 1.42 1.37
C ALA A 146 -11.24 0.66 0.82
N TYR A 147 -11.11 0.05 -0.34
CA TYR A 147 -12.17 -0.71 -1.02
C TYR A 147 -11.89 -2.21 -1.08
N PHE A 148 -10.98 -2.71 -0.25
CA PHE A 148 -10.64 -4.13 -0.17
C PHE A 148 -11.88 -5.00 0.00
N GLY A 149 -11.90 -6.14 -0.70
CA GLY A 149 -13.03 -7.09 -0.67
C GLY A 149 -14.15 -6.79 -1.66
N LEU A 150 -14.15 -5.62 -2.33
CA LEU A 150 -15.14 -5.26 -3.34
C LEU A 150 -14.68 -5.67 -4.75
N ASN A 151 -14.37 -6.96 -4.91
CA ASN A 151 -13.97 -7.58 -6.17
C ASN A 151 -15.08 -8.50 -6.66
N TYR A 152 -15.42 -8.42 -7.96
CA TYR A 152 -16.59 -9.11 -8.53
C TYR A 152 -16.26 -9.98 -9.76
N GLU A 153 -15.00 -10.02 -10.18
CA GLU A 153 -14.53 -10.75 -11.35
C GLU A 153 -13.54 -11.85 -10.97
N ASP A 154 -13.55 -12.98 -11.69
CA ASP A 154 -12.81 -14.19 -11.31
C ASP A 154 -11.29 -14.11 -11.56
N ASP A 155 -10.84 -13.29 -12.50
CA ASP A 155 -9.43 -13.14 -12.87
C ASP A 155 -8.68 -12.07 -12.05
N ILE A 156 -9.41 -11.32 -11.24
CA ILE A 156 -8.85 -10.30 -10.34
C ILE A 156 -8.11 -10.95 -9.17
N GLU A 157 -7.05 -10.29 -8.71
CA GLU A 157 -6.35 -10.67 -7.49
C GLU A 157 -7.22 -10.36 -6.27
N PRO A 158 -7.70 -11.38 -5.53
CA PRO A 158 -8.62 -11.16 -4.43
C PRO A 158 -7.93 -10.73 -3.13
N GLN A 159 -6.61 -10.94 -3.03
CA GLN A 159 -5.85 -10.57 -1.85
C GLN A 159 -5.29 -9.15 -1.96
N SER A 160 -5.06 -8.53 -0.83
CA SER A 160 -4.28 -7.29 -0.78
C SER A 160 -2.84 -7.55 -1.25
N LEU A 161 -2.30 -6.64 -2.06
CA LEU A 161 -0.90 -6.72 -2.47
C LEU A 161 0.07 -6.65 -1.27
N PHE A 162 -0.34 -6.04 -0.16
CA PHE A 162 0.38 -6.07 1.11
C PHE A 162 0.80 -7.49 1.49
N ALA A 163 -0.07 -8.49 1.26
CA ALA A 163 0.20 -9.87 1.64
C ALA A 163 1.41 -10.47 0.90
N TYR A 164 1.66 -10.02 -0.33
CA TYR A 164 2.81 -10.46 -1.11
C TYR A 164 4.09 -9.74 -0.69
N PHE A 165 4.00 -8.46 -0.32
CA PHE A 165 5.15 -7.66 0.09
C PHE A 165 5.64 -7.95 1.51
N ALA A 166 4.79 -8.49 2.38
CA ALA A 166 5.03 -8.61 3.82
C ALA A 166 6.34 -9.30 4.22
N ASP A 167 6.82 -10.26 3.42
CA ASP A 167 8.06 -11.02 3.65
C ASP A 167 8.90 -11.17 2.37
N MET A 168 8.80 -10.19 1.47
CA MET A 168 9.40 -10.32 0.14
C MET A 168 10.90 -10.02 0.16
N HIS A 169 11.32 -8.91 0.76
CA HIS A 169 12.72 -8.46 0.77
C HIS A 169 13.00 -7.54 1.97
N GLU A 170 14.21 -7.58 2.53
CA GLU A 170 14.62 -6.77 3.69
C GLU A 170 14.64 -5.24 3.42
N ASN A 171 14.72 -4.85 2.16
CA ASN A 171 14.62 -3.45 1.74
C ASN A 171 13.19 -2.99 1.51
N ILE A 172 12.18 -3.84 1.75
CA ILE A 172 10.77 -3.49 1.59
C ILE A 172 10.13 -3.29 2.97
N LEU A 173 9.55 -2.11 3.18
CA LEU A 173 8.57 -1.85 4.21
C LEU A 173 7.18 -1.84 3.58
N ALA A 174 6.39 -2.84 3.88
CA ALA A 174 4.99 -2.91 3.46
C ALA A 174 4.09 -2.29 4.53
N ILE A 175 3.18 -1.42 4.10
CA ILE A 175 2.17 -0.79 4.96
C ILE A 175 0.80 -1.07 4.36
N LYS A 176 -0.11 -1.57 5.20
CA LYS A 176 -1.53 -1.73 4.84
C LYS A 176 -2.34 -0.66 5.55
N ALA A 177 -3.06 0.13 4.76
CA ALA A 177 -4.08 1.06 5.22
C ALA A 177 -5.45 0.46 4.94
N ASP A 178 -6.16 0.01 5.97
CA ASP A 178 -7.48 -0.60 5.79
C ASP A 178 -8.44 -0.28 6.94
N GLY A 179 -9.65 -0.81 6.85
CA GLY A 179 -10.66 -0.64 7.87
C GLY A 179 -12.06 -1.03 7.40
N PRO A 180 -13.03 -1.13 8.31
CA PRO A 180 -14.38 -1.57 8.01
C PRO A 180 -15.22 -0.51 7.25
N THR A 181 -14.60 0.61 6.89
CA THR A 181 -15.27 1.81 6.37
C THR A 181 -16.14 1.53 5.16
N LYS A 182 -15.62 0.80 4.16
CA LYS A 182 -16.34 0.50 2.92
C LYS A 182 -16.82 -0.95 2.89
N GLU A 183 -15.94 -1.88 3.19
CA GLU A 183 -16.22 -3.31 3.17
C GLU A 183 -17.38 -3.71 4.09
N ASP A 184 -17.41 -3.19 5.32
CA ASP A 184 -18.44 -3.49 6.33
C ASP A 184 -19.49 -2.35 6.47
N PHE A 185 -19.54 -1.39 5.54
CA PHE A 185 -20.46 -0.25 5.54
C PHE A 185 -20.41 0.62 6.81
N ALA A 186 -19.25 0.65 7.48
CA ALA A 186 -19.08 1.29 8.80
C ALA A 186 -18.42 2.68 8.72
N TRP A 187 -18.63 3.42 7.64
CA TRP A 187 -17.96 4.71 7.39
C TRP A 187 -18.19 5.76 8.48
N GLY A 188 -19.33 5.73 9.16
CA GLY A 188 -19.66 6.68 10.23
C GLY A 188 -18.84 6.50 11.50
N PHE A 189 -18.32 5.31 11.76
CA PHE A 189 -17.52 5.01 12.96
C PHE A 189 -16.10 5.57 12.93
N ARG A 190 -15.64 6.05 11.79
CA ARG A 190 -14.30 6.62 11.62
C ARG A 190 -13.20 5.71 12.16
N THR A 191 -13.22 4.46 11.73
CA THR A 191 -12.24 3.44 12.14
C THR A 191 -11.30 3.12 10.98
N GLY A 192 -10.01 3.18 11.24
CA GLY A 192 -8.96 2.78 10.30
C GLY A 192 -7.84 2.06 11.04
N PHE A 193 -7.05 1.29 10.31
CA PHE A 193 -5.92 0.54 10.83
C PHE A 193 -4.69 0.74 9.98
N ILE A 194 -3.54 0.82 10.65
CA ILE A 194 -2.22 0.77 10.01
C ILE A 194 -1.57 -0.55 10.42
N THR A 195 -1.15 -1.33 9.45
CA THR A 195 -0.42 -2.58 9.67
C THR A 195 0.90 -2.55 8.91
N PHE A 196 1.98 -2.93 9.57
CA PHE A 196 3.33 -2.95 9.01
C PHE A 196 3.81 -4.38 8.81
N ALA A 197 4.65 -4.56 7.80
CA ALA A 197 5.41 -5.79 7.59
C ALA A 197 6.76 -5.49 6.92
N SER A 198 7.78 -6.24 7.32
CA SER A 198 9.10 -6.21 6.67
C SER A 198 9.81 -7.53 6.93
N LYS A 199 10.51 -8.04 5.91
CA LYS A 199 11.27 -9.28 6.03
C LYS A 199 12.36 -9.18 7.08
N GLY A 200 12.47 -10.22 7.90
CA GLY A 200 13.54 -10.32 8.93
C GLY A 200 13.25 -9.58 10.22
N LEU A 201 12.13 -8.84 10.34
CA LEU A 201 11.70 -8.25 11.60
C LEU A 201 10.78 -9.20 12.37
N THR A 202 10.99 -9.31 13.69
CA THR A 202 10.10 -10.06 14.58
C THR A 202 8.81 -9.27 14.83
N ASP A 203 7.77 -9.93 15.33
CA ASP A 203 6.52 -9.29 15.75
C ASP A 203 6.76 -8.15 16.76
N GLU A 204 7.72 -8.33 17.67
CA GLU A 204 8.10 -7.30 18.66
C GLU A 204 8.73 -6.09 17.99
N GLN A 205 9.72 -6.31 17.11
CA GLN A 205 10.41 -5.22 16.41
C GLN A 205 9.50 -4.41 15.51
N ILE A 206 8.53 -5.09 14.86
CA ILE A 206 7.58 -4.45 13.94
C ILE A 206 6.44 -3.74 14.68
N THR A 207 6.19 -4.09 15.95
CA THR A 207 5.10 -3.54 16.77
C THR A 207 5.59 -2.47 17.75
N ALA A 208 6.88 -2.44 18.04
CA ALA A 208 7.49 -1.45 18.91
C ALA A 208 7.55 -0.05 18.30
#